data_b9ceaa97752a62124e796b7096ea19cd
#
_entry.id   b9ceaa97752a62124e796b7096ea19cd
#
_cell.length_a   1.000
_cell.length_b   1.000
_cell.length_c   1.000
_cell.angle_alpha   90.00
_cell.angle_beta   90.00
_cell.angle_gamma   90.00
#
_symmetry.space_group_name_H-M   'P 1'
#
loop_
_entity.id
_entity.type
_entity.pdbx_description
1 polymer ?
#
loop_
_entity_poly.entity_id
_entity_poly.type
_entity_poly.pdbx_seq_one_letter_code
_entity_poly.pdbx_strand_id
1 'polypeptide(L)'
;MRKIILILALVIITVSLSGCLDTQVAQIEQLTDTINDHIISGDAYFNQAATSTNNYQYETAQSQVDNASSDFNQARTSTQEALIYAKNLQDQVYINYLQITLQELDAKINATSELKLAIPLLSRNDTRTGNTHVDLANGYMDTSLEYQKQREDIVQQNPTKFKS
;
A
#
# COMPACT_ATOMS: atom_id res chain seq x y z
N MET A 1 7.59 -50.76 20.91
CA MET A 1 7.65 -50.28 19.51
C MET A 1 6.48 -49.35 19.12
N ARG A 2 5.20 -49.66 19.42
CA ARG A 2 4.07 -48.77 19.06
C ARG A 2 4.13 -47.34 19.64
N LYS A 3 4.65 -47.16 20.88
CA LYS A 3 4.76 -45.84 21.54
C LYS A 3 5.86 -44.95 20.91
N ILE A 4 6.95 -45.55 20.43
CA ILE A 4 8.06 -44.82 19.78
C ILE A 4 7.64 -44.31 18.40
N ILE A 5 6.84 -45.09 17.67
CA ILE A 5 6.31 -44.69 16.36
C ILE A 5 5.35 -43.50 16.49
N LEU A 6 4.53 -43.46 17.54
CA LEU A 6 3.61 -42.35 17.81
C LEU A 6 4.33 -41.03 18.15
N ILE A 7 5.44 -41.11 18.92
CA ILE A 7 6.26 -39.92 19.24
C ILE A 7 7.00 -39.41 18.00
N LEU A 8 7.51 -40.31 17.14
CA LEU A 8 8.19 -39.93 15.92
C LEU A 8 7.23 -39.26 14.92
N ALA A 9 6.00 -39.75 14.78
CA ALA A 9 4.96 -39.13 13.96
C ALA A 9 4.57 -37.72 14.47
N LEU A 10 4.50 -37.52 15.78
CA LEU A 10 4.20 -36.22 16.37
C LEU A 10 5.31 -35.19 16.12
N VAL A 11 6.59 -35.60 16.21
CA VAL A 11 7.74 -34.73 15.93
C VAL A 11 7.81 -34.34 14.45
N ILE A 12 7.49 -35.23 13.52
CA ILE A 12 7.48 -34.93 12.09
C ILE A 12 6.37 -33.90 11.74
N ILE A 13 5.21 -33.98 12.38
CA ILE A 13 4.10 -33.03 12.15
C ILE A 13 4.47 -31.64 12.66
N THR A 14 5.16 -31.51 13.79
CA THR A 14 5.55 -30.20 14.34
C THR A 14 6.63 -29.52 13.49
N VAL A 15 7.59 -30.25 12.93
CA VAL A 15 8.63 -29.69 12.05
C VAL A 15 8.04 -29.24 10.71
N SER A 16 7.04 -29.92 10.18
CA SER A 16 6.38 -29.53 8.93
C SER A 16 5.55 -28.25 9.06
N LEU A 17 4.96 -27.96 10.23
CA LEU A 17 4.17 -26.77 10.49
C LEU A 17 5.03 -25.52 10.67
N SER A 18 6.19 -25.63 11.32
CA SER A 18 7.10 -24.48 11.52
C SER A 18 7.67 -23.97 10.18
N GLY A 19 8.09 -24.86 9.29
CA GLY A 19 8.61 -24.45 7.98
C GLY A 19 7.61 -23.74 7.07
N CYS A 20 6.30 -24.04 7.18
CA CYS A 20 5.26 -23.31 6.44
C CYS A 20 4.99 -21.90 7.01
N LEU A 21 5.08 -21.74 8.32
CA LEU A 21 4.84 -20.45 8.98
C LEU A 21 5.97 -19.46 8.67
N ASP A 22 7.23 -19.89 8.75
CA ASP A 22 8.40 -19.08 8.41
C ASP A 22 8.37 -18.60 6.96
N THR A 23 7.91 -19.47 6.03
CA THR A 23 7.76 -19.11 4.62
C THR A 23 6.70 -18.02 4.41
N GLN A 24 5.58 -18.06 5.12
CA GLN A 24 4.51 -17.06 4.99
C GLN A 24 4.92 -15.70 5.56
N VAL A 25 5.66 -15.66 6.67
CA VAL A 25 6.22 -14.42 7.22
C VAL A 25 7.19 -13.79 6.22
N ALA A 26 8.11 -14.58 5.67
CA ALA A 26 9.05 -14.11 4.65
C ALA A 26 8.34 -13.55 3.39
N GLN A 27 7.20 -14.13 2.98
CA GLN A 27 6.38 -13.61 1.89
C GLN A 27 5.75 -12.27 2.24
N ILE A 28 5.24 -12.10 3.46
CA ILE A 28 4.69 -10.81 3.92
C ILE A 28 5.78 -9.74 3.94
N GLU A 29 6.97 -10.05 4.45
CA GLU A 29 8.11 -9.11 4.50
C GLU A 29 8.51 -8.67 3.09
N GLN A 30 8.73 -9.60 2.17
CA GLN A 30 9.07 -9.31 0.77
C GLN A 30 8.00 -8.45 0.08
N LEU A 31 6.72 -8.76 0.29
CA LEU A 31 5.63 -7.97 -0.28
C LEU A 31 5.55 -6.60 0.37
N THR A 32 5.86 -6.47 1.66
CA THR A 32 5.87 -5.17 2.36
C THR A 32 6.93 -4.25 1.79
N ASP A 33 8.12 -4.74 1.46
CA ASP A 33 9.15 -3.96 0.78
C ASP A 33 8.65 -3.48 -0.59
N THR A 34 8.09 -4.38 -1.39
CA THR A 34 7.49 -4.04 -2.70
C THR A 34 6.36 -3.00 -2.57
N ILE A 35 5.49 -3.13 -1.57
CA ILE A 35 4.42 -2.17 -1.27
C ILE A 35 5.00 -0.79 -0.97
N ASN A 36 6.01 -0.72 -0.10
CA ASN A 36 6.64 0.54 0.29
C ASN A 36 7.33 1.21 -0.90
N ASP A 37 8.05 0.46 -1.74
CA ASP A 37 8.70 0.99 -2.93
C ASP A 37 7.69 1.62 -3.89
N HIS A 38 6.56 0.96 -4.15
CA HIS A 38 5.50 1.51 -4.99
C HIS A 38 4.77 2.69 -4.34
N ILE A 39 4.58 2.72 -3.02
CA ILE A 39 4.01 3.88 -2.33
C ILE A 39 4.95 5.10 -2.49
N ILE A 40 6.23 4.93 -2.25
CA ILE A 40 7.23 5.99 -2.37
C ILE A 40 7.31 6.52 -3.81
N SER A 41 7.35 5.63 -4.78
CA SER A 41 7.37 5.99 -6.20
C SER A 41 6.08 6.71 -6.62
N GLY A 42 4.93 6.18 -6.22
CA GLY A 42 3.63 6.79 -6.49
C GLY A 42 3.48 8.18 -5.89
N ASP A 43 3.92 8.38 -4.63
CA ASP A 43 3.94 9.68 -3.97
C ASP A 43 4.85 10.68 -4.70
N ALA A 44 6.02 10.24 -5.15
CA ALA A 44 6.93 11.07 -5.93
C ALA A 44 6.28 11.52 -7.25
N TYR A 45 5.66 10.62 -7.99
CA TYR A 45 4.96 10.96 -9.23
C TYR A 45 3.74 11.84 -9.00
N PHE A 46 2.95 11.61 -7.95
CA PHE A 46 1.82 12.48 -7.60
C PHE A 46 2.28 13.91 -7.32
N ASN A 47 3.33 14.09 -6.53
CA ASN A 47 3.90 15.41 -6.21
C ASN A 47 4.47 16.11 -7.46
N GLN A 48 5.11 15.34 -8.35
CA GLN A 48 5.58 15.87 -9.64
C GLN A 48 4.40 16.31 -10.50
N ALA A 49 3.33 15.51 -10.58
CA ALA A 49 2.12 15.86 -11.34
C ALA A 49 1.47 17.15 -10.82
N ALA A 50 1.35 17.30 -9.49
CA ALA A 50 0.84 18.51 -8.87
C ALA A 50 1.72 19.74 -9.22
N THR A 51 3.04 19.57 -9.13
CA THR A 51 4.00 20.62 -9.50
C THR A 51 3.90 21.01 -10.99
N SER A 52 3.86 20.03 -11.88
CA SER A 52 3.70 20.25 -13.32
C SER A 52 2.37 20.92 -13.66
N THR A 53 1.29 20.56 -12.96
CA THR A 53 -0.03 21.19 -13.09
C THR A 53 0.04 22.67 -12.72
N ASN A 54 0.68 23.01 -11.59
CA ASN A 54 0.87 24.38 -11.15
C ASN A 54 1.75 25.21 -12.10
N ASN A 55 2.65 24.56 -12.82
CA ASN A 55 3.51 25.16 -13.84
C ASN A 55 2.89 25.17 -15.24
N TYR A 56 1.61 24.83 -15.39
CA TYR A 56 0.89 24.76 -16.66
C TYR A 56 1.47 23.73 -17.66
N GLN A 57 2.22 22.74 -17.17
CA GLN A 57 2.83 21.67 -17.98
C GLN A 57 1.90 20.45 -18.02
N TYR A 58 0.70 20.63 -18.56
CA TYR A 58 -0.41 19.68 -18.44
C TYR A 58 -0.14 18.29 -19.04
N GLU A 59 0.56 18.22 -20.18
CA GLU A 59 0.93 16.93 -20.78
C GLU A 59 1.88 16.14 -19.89
N THR A 60 2.88 16.83 -19.32
CA THR A 60 3.81 16.23 -18.35
C THR A 60 3.08 15.79 -17.09
N ALA A 61 2.19 16.64 -16.56
CA ALA A 61 1.37 16.33 -15.40
C ALA A 61 0.50 15.07 -15.63
N GLN A 62 -0.10 14.96 -16.84
CA GLN A 62 -0.92 13.80 -17.20
C GLN A 62 -0.11 12.49 -17.16
N SER A 63 1.09 12.49 -17.76
CA SER A 63 1.98 11.32 -17.72
C SER A 63 2.40 10.95 -16.30
N GLN A 64 2.70 11.95 -15.46
CA GLN A 64 3.11 11.74 -14.09
C GLN A 64 1.97 11.19 -13.22
N VAL A 65 0.74 11.71 -13.38
CA VAL A 65 -0.42 11.19 -12.65
C VAL A 65 -0.77 9.76 -13.06
N ASP A 66 -0.55 9.41 -14.33
CA ASP A 66 -0.74 8.04 -14.81
C ASP A 66 0.28 7.07 -14.19
N ASN A 67 1.55 7.50 -14.03
CA ASN A 67 2.58 6.73 -13.34
C ASN A 67 2.23 6.55 -11.84
N ALA A 68 1.81 7.62 -11.16
CA ALA A 68 1.35 7.54 -9.78
C ALA A 68 0.19 6.52 -9.62
N SER A 69 -0.79 6.58 -10.53
CA SER A 69 -1.91 5.64 -10.56
C SER A 69 -1.45 4.20 -10.73
N SER A 70 -0.47 3.95 -11.60
CA SER A 70 0.11 2.63 -11.81
C SER A 70 0.76 2.09 -10.54
N ASP A 71 1.62 2.89 -9.90
CA ASP A 71 2.34 2.48 -8.69
C ASP A 71 1.39 2.20 -7.51
N PHE A 72 0.43 3.09 -7.24
CA PHE A 72 -0.54 2.84 -6.16
C PHE A 72 -1.39 1.60 -6.40
N ASN A 73 -1.78 1.29 -7.64
CA ASN A 73 -2.50 0.06 -7.97
C ASN A 73 -1.61 -1.19 -7.80
N GLN A 74 -0.32 -1.12 -8.11
CA GLN A 74 0.62 -2.21 -7.86
C GLN A 74 0.81 -2.43 -6.35
N ALA A 75 1.03 -1.37 -5.58
CA ALA A 75 1.07 -1.45 -4.11
C ALA A 75 -0.20 -2.09 -3.54
N ARG A 76 -1.38 -1.68 -4.04
CA ARG A 76 -2.67 -2.23 -3.61
C ARG A 76 -2.79 -3.73 -3.88
N THR A 77 -2.36 -4.16 -5.07
CA THR A 77 -2.37 -5.59 -5.45
C THR A 77 -1.45 -6.40 -4.54
N SER A 78 -0.21 -5.95 -4.32
CA SER A 78 0.75 -6.59 -3.41
C SER A 78 0.24 -6.61 -1.96
N THR A 79 -0.45 -5.55 -1.52
CA THR A 79 -1.06 -5.50 -0.17
C THR A 79 -2.18 -6.53 -0.03
N GLN A 80 -3.01 -6.71 -1.06
CA GLN A 80 -4.06 -7.74 -1.06
C GLN A 80 -3.47 -9.15 -0.99
N GLU A 81 -2.39 -9.40 -1.69
CA GLU A 81 -1.67 -10.68 -1.65
C GLU A 81 -1.06 -10.92 -0.26
N ALA A 82 -0.35 -9.94 0.30
CA ALA A 82 0.21 -10.04 1.65
C ALA A 82 -0.88 -10.31 2.72
N LEU A 83 -2.06 -9.70 2.56
CA LEU A 83 -3.19 -9.90 3.46
C LEU A 83 -3.71 -11.35 3.46
N ILE A 84 -3.58 -12.07 2.35
CA ILE A 84 -3.93 -13.51 2.29
C ILE A 84 -2.98 -14.30 3.18
N TYR A 85 -1.67 -14.06 3.10
CA TYR A 85 -0.69 -14.72 3.96
C TYR A 85 -0.89 -14.38 5.45
N ALA A 86 -1.15 -13.11 5.75
CA ALA A 86 -1.42 -12.68 7.14
C ALA A 86 -2.67 -13.35 7.74
N LYS A 87 -3.73 -13.53 6.93
CA LYS A 87 -4.94 -14.26 7.35
C LYS A 87 -4.67 -15.75 7.55
N ASN A 88 -3.85 -16.37 6.70
CA ASN A 88 -3.47 -17.78 6.85
C ASN A 88 -2.66 -18.01 8.14
N LEU A 89 -1.80 -17.03 8.49
CA LEU A 89 -1.07 -17.03 9.78
C LEU A 89 -1.98 -16.74 10.99
N GLN A 90 -3.17 -16.20 10.77
CA GLN A 90 -4.06 -15.67 11.82
C GLN A 90 -3.37 -14.58 12.67
N ASP A 91 -2.40 -13.87 12.10
CA ASP A 91 -1.65 -12.81 12.78
C ASP A 91 -2.36 -11.47 12.69
N GLN A 92 -3.02 -11.08 13.77
CA GLN A 92 -3.85 -9.89 13.83
C GLN A 92 -3.04 -8.60 13.63
N VAL A 93 -1.76 -8.57 13.97
CA VAL A 93 -0.90 -7.37 13.79
C VAL A 93 -0.65 -7.13 12.30
N TYR A 94 -0.25 -8.16 11.55
CA TYR A 94 -0.10 -8.05 10.09
C TYR A 94 -1.42 -7.78 9.40
N ILE A 95 -2.52 -8.43 9.83
CA ILE A 95 -3.85 -8.18 9.27
C ILE A 95 -4.24 -6.70 9.41
N ASN A 96 -4.12 -6.14 10.61
CA ASN A 96 -4.45 -4.73 10.87
C ASN A 96 -3.55 -3.78 10.06
N TYR A 97 -2.23 -4.02 10.05
CA TYR A 97 -1.27 -3.24 9.27
C TYR A 97 -1.67 -3.19 7.79
N LEU A 98 -1.91 -4.34 7.18
CA LEU A 98 -2.23 -4.44 5.76
C LEU A 98 -3.62 -3.89 5.42
N GLN A 99 -4.59 -4.01 6.33
CA GLN A 99 -5.91 -3.39 6.14
C GLN A 99 -5.83 -1.85 6.16
N ILE A 100 -5.04 -1.27 7.03
CA ILE A 100 -4.81 0.18 7.07
C ILE A 100 -4.02 0.62 5.84
N THR A 101 -3.03 -0.17 5.40
CA THR A 101 -2.32 0.08 4.14
C THR A 101 -3.27 0.11 2.94
N LEU A 102 -4.27 -0.78 2.87
CA LEU A 102 -5.29 -0.74 1.82
C LEU A 102 -6.12 0.55 1.88
N GLN A 103 -6.50 1.02 3.06
CA GLN A 103 -7.24 2.28 3.22
C GLN A 103 -6.40 3.50 2.80
N GLU A 104 -5.11 3.52 3.16
CA GLU A 104 -4.15 4.53 2.69
C GLU A 104 -4.08 4.54 1.16
N LEU A 105 -3.91 3.37 0.55
CA LEU A 105 -3.81 3.23 -0.90
C LEU A 105 -5.11 3.60 -1.62
N ASP A 106 -6.28 3.22 -1.09
CA ASP A 106 -7.57 3.62 -1.67
C ASP A 106 -7.73 5.15 -1.64
N ALA A 107 -7.28 5.83 -0.58
CA ALA A 107 -7.27 7.29 -0.52
C ALA A 107 -6.31 7.90 -1.55
N LYS A 108 -5.07 7.37 -1.69
CA LYS A 108 -4.09 7.82 -2.70
C LYS A 108 -4.59 7.61 -4.14
N ILE A 109 -5.25 6.50 -4.42
CA ILE A 109 -5.86 6.21 -5.72
C ILE A 109 -6.99 7.21 -6.03
N ASN A 110 -7.83 7.54 -5.04
CA ASN A 110 -8.88 8.54 -5.20
C ASN A 110 -8.27 9.93 -5.45
N ALA A 111 -7.25 10.33 -4.70
CA ALA A 111 -6.52 11.58 -4.91
C ALA A 111 -5.95 11.66 -6.34
N THR A 112 -5.33 10.60 -6.80
CA THR A 112 -4.75 10.50 -8.14
C THR A 112 -5.84 10.59 -9.21
N SER A 113 -6.99 9.97 -9.00
CA SER A 113 -8.13 10.02 -9.90
C SER A 113 -8.69 11.44 -10.03
N GLU A 114 -8.81 12.17 -8.91
CA GLU A 114 -9.27 13.55 -8.90
C GLU A 114 -8.26 14.48 -9.61
N LEU A 115 -6.97 14.34 -9.35
CA LEU A 115 -5.95 15.13 -10.03
C LEU A 115 -5.95 14.85 -11.55
N LYS A 116 -6.15 13.61 -11.95
CA LYS A 116 -6.29 13.20 -13.37
C LYS A 116 -7.50 13.87 -14.03
N LEU A 117 -8.59 14.10 -13.32
CA LEU A 117 -9.75 14.86 -13.81
C LEU A 117 -9.48 16.37 -13.87
N ALA A 118 -8.72 16.91 -12.92
CA ALA A 118 -8.40 18.33 -12.83
C ALA A 118 -7.55 18.80 -14.04
N ILE A 119 -6.52 18.05 -14.40
CA ILE A 119 -5.52 18.42 -15.41
C ILE A 119 -6.15 18.85 -16.74
N PRO A 120 -7.02 18.07 -17.41
CA PRO A 120 -7.62 18.46 -18.69
C PRO A 120 -8.62 19.62 -18.56
N LEU A 121 -9.22 19.85 -17.40
CA LEU A 121 -10.10 20.99 -17.16
C LEU A 121 -9.28 22.29 -17.06
N LEU A 122 -8.20 22.25 -16.29
CA LEU A 122 -7.27 23.38 -16.15
C LEU A 122 -6.61 23.74 -17.49
N SER A 123 -6.24 22.75 -18.30
CA SER A 123 -5.66 22.99 -19.63
C SER A 123 -6.60 23.71 -20.60
N ARG A 124 -7.92 23.60 -20.40
CA ARG A 124 -8.97 24.29 -21.18
C ARG A 124 -9.44 25.59 -20.54
N ASN A 125 -8.73 26.07 -19.51
CA ASN A 125 -9.11 27.24 -18.70
C ASN A 125 -10.44 27.10 -17.93
N ASP A 126 -10.97 25.89 -17.74
CA ASP A 126 -12.06 25.66 -16.78
C ASP A 126 -11.48 25.55 -15.36
N THR A 127 -10.96 26.67 -14.90
CA THR A 127 -10.25 26.78 -13.61
C THR A 127 -11.16 26.50 -12.43
N ARG A 128 -12.46 26.83 -12.52
CA ARG A 128 -13.42 26.62 -11.43
C ARG A 128 -13.61 25.12 -11.17
N THR A 129 -13.94 24.36 -12.19
CA THR A 129 -14.18 22.93 -12.06
C THR A 129 -12.86 22.18 -11.82
N GLY A 130 -11.79 22.57 -12.49
CA GLY A 130 -10.46 22.02 -12.27
C GLY A 130 -9.98 22.18 -10.84
N ASN A 131 -10.10 23.35 -10.25
CA ASN A 131 -9.73 23.58 -8.85
C ASN A 131 -10.58 22.77 -7.87
N THR A 132 -11.88 22.55 -8.15
CA THR A 132 -12.71 21.68 -7.31
C THR A 132 -12.12 20.26 -7.23
N HIS A 133 -11.65 19.70 -8.37
CA HIS A 133 -10.99 18.39 -8.38
C HIS A 133 -9.62 18.41 -7.70
N VAL A 134 -8.85 19.51 -7.80
CA VAL A 134 -7.60 19.68 -7.04
C VAL A 134 -7.87 19.67 -5.54
N ASP A 135 -8.89 20.37 -5.08
CA ASP A 135 -9.27 20.42 -3.66
C ASP A 135 -9.69 19.03 -3.16
N LEU A 136 -10.44 18.27 -3.95
CA LEU A 136 -10.79 16.89 -3.63
C LEU A 136 -9.55 15.98 -3.58
N ALA A 137 -8.62 16.12 -4.53
CA ALA A 137 -7.37 15.38 -4.53
C ALA A 137 -6.56 15.65 -3.25
N ASN A 138 -6.44 16.89 -2.84
CA ASN A 138 -5.76 17.28 -1.60
C ASN A 138 -6.45 16.66 -0.38
N GLY A 139 -7.79 16.70 -0.30
CA GLY A 139 -8.55 16.11 0.81
C GLY A 139 -8.35 14.59 0.93
N TYR A 140 -8.25 13.88 -0.20
CA TYR A 140 -7.91 12.45 -0.18
C TYR A 140 -6.45 12.20 0.21
N MET A 141 -5.50 13.05 -0.20
CA MET A 141 -4.11 12.94 0.27
C MET A 141 -4.00 13.17 1.78
N ASP A 142 -4.70 14.17 2.32
CA ASP A 142 -4.75 14.39 3.78
C ASP A 142 -5.30 13.16 4.51
N THR A 143 -6.37 12.55 3.99
CA THR A 143 -6.91 11.29 4.51
C THR A 143 -5.88 10.16 4.44
N SER A 144 -5.09 10.07 3.37
CA SER A 144 -4.04 9.05 3.24
C SER A 144 -2.94 9.21 4.30
N LEU A 145 -2.58 10.45 4.65
CA LEU A 145 -1.59 10.75 5.70
C LEU A 145 -2.08 10.31 7.09
N GLU A 146 -3.39 10.38 7.35
CA GLU A 146 -3.97 9.87 8.60
C GLU A 146 -3.84 8.35 8.69
N TYR A 147 -4.08 7.62 7.58
CA TYR A 147 -3.88 6.17 7.54
C TYR A 147 -2.40 5.79 7.60
N GLN A 148 -1.52 6.53 6.93
CA GLN A 148 -0.07 6.33 7.05
C GLN A 148 0.37 6.42 8.51
N LYS A 149 -0.07 7.43 9.25
CA LYS A 149 0.24 7.57 10.67
C LYS A 149 -0.25 6.37 11.50
N GLN A 150 -1.48 5.91 11.25
CA GLN A 150 -2.01 4.72 11.95
C GLN A 150 -1.16 3.47 11.63
N ARG A 151 -0.69 3.32 10.40
CA ARG A 151 0.20 2.24 9.98
C ARG A 151 1.56 2.32 10.69
N GLU A 152 2.14 3.51 10.78
CA GLU A 152 3.39 3.76 11.52
C GLU A 152 3.23 3.47 13.02
N ASP A 153 2.11 3.82 13.63
CA ASP A 153 1.81 3.52 15.03
C ASP A 153 1.80 1.99 15.28
N ILE A 154 1.25 1.17 14.36
CA ILE A 154 1.29 -0.29 14.47
C ILE A 154 2.73 -0.79 14.42
N VAL A 155 3.57 -0.28 13.52
CA VAL A 155 4.99 -0.65 13.42
C VAL A 155 5.73 -0.31 14.70
N GLN A 156 5.53 0.90 15.24
CA GLN A 156 6.17 1.35 16.48
C GLN A 156 5.76 0.50 17.70
N GLN A 157 4.50 0.07 17.75
CA GLN A 157 3.98 -0.77 18.84
C GLN A 157 4.44 -2.24 18.72
N ASN A 158 4.91 -2.67 17.56
CA ASN A 158 5.29 -4.05 17.28
C ASN A 158 6.68 -4.17 16.64
N PRO A 159 7.75 -3.60 17.22
CA PRO A 159 9.06 -3.47 16.57
C PRO A 159 9.75 -4.81 16.29
N THR A 160 9.32 -5.89 16.93
CA THR A 160 9.87 -7.23 16.70
C THR A 160 9.33 -7.89 15.44
N LYS A 161 8.18 -7.44 14.93
CA LYS A 161 7.54 -7.97 13.72
C LYS A 161 7.95 -7.23 12.44
N PHE A 162 8.36 -5.98 12.56
CA PHE A 162 8.70 -5.10 11.45
C PHE A 162 10.20 -4.72 11.46
N LYS A 163 11.06 -5.67 11.85
CA LYS A 163 12.52 -5.48 11.78
C LYS A 163 12.95 -5.59 10.32
N SER A 164 13.40 -4.47 9.75
CA SER A 164 14.24 -4.41 8.55
C SER A 164 15.68 -4.78 8.89
#